data_291d8d0e7ee8d7415537f8b40c41effe
#
_entry.id   291d8d0e7ee8d7415537f8b40c41effe
#
_cell.length_a   1.000
_cell.length_b   1.000
_cell.length_c   1.000
_cell.angle_alpha   90.00
_cell.angle_beta   90.00
_cell.angle_gamma   90.00
#
_symmetry.space_group_name_H-M   'P 1'
#
loop_
_entity.id
_entity.type
_entity.pdbx_description
1 polymer ?
#
loop_
_entity_poly.entity_id
_entity_poly.type
_entity_poly.pdbx_seq_one_letter_code
_entity_poly.pdbx_strand_id
1 'polypeptide(L)'
;MTDDVRNLIRFVVDGDIRNAQTQCRIMLEKNVPEKDARFKENELRKLNLLKPELIQLPANLENLLIAEDATNFPESRFLLREEEETVINKLLATRKAALAIKELGIHYTCSLLLTGLPGVGKTELARYIAHKANLPFVFLKFSGLVNSALGRTQQNIGRVFDYAKRTPCV
;
A
#
# COMPACT_ATOMS: atom_id res chain seq x y z
N MET A 1 -11.03 -25.99 6.45
CA MET A 1 -10.05 -24.88 6.43
C MET A 1 -10.85 -23.59 6.44
N THR A 2 -10.65 -22.74 7.43
CA THR A 2 -11.38 -21.46 7.56
C THR A 2 -10.94 -20.49 6.47
N ASP A 3 -11.81 -19.54 6.11
CA ASP A 3 -11.50 -18.54 5.08
C ASP A 3 -10.31 -17.66 5.48
N ASP A 4 -10.14 -17.39 6.77
CA ASP A 4 -8.99 -16.68 7.30
C ASP A 4 -7.66 -17.38 6.98
N VAL A 5 -7.61 -18.70 7.10
CA VAL A 5 -6.41 -19.50 6.77
C VAL A 5 -6.15 -19.52 5.26
N ARG A 6 -7.21 -19.59 4.44
CA ARG A 6 -7.07 -19.54 2.98
C ARG A 6 -6.49 -18.20 2.53
N ASN A 7 -6.99 -17.10 3.09
CA ASN A 7 -6.51 -15.77 2.78
C ASN A 7 -5.06 -15.59 3.21
N LEU A 8 -4.69 -16.07 4.41
CA LEU A 8 -3.31 -16.03 4.87
C LEU A 8 -2.36 -16.78 3.92
N ILE A 9 -2.72 -18.02 3.53
CA ILE A 9 -1.92 -18.81 2.60
C ILE A 9 -1.77 -18.07 1.26
N ARG A 10 -2.86 -17.48 0.73
CA ARG A 10 -2.82 -16.72 -0.51
C ARG A 10 -1.86 -15.55 -0.40
N PHE A 11 -1.94 -14.73 0.65
CA PHE A 11 -1.04 -13.59 0.84
C PHE A 11 0.42 -14.01 0.96
N VAL A 12 0.70 -15.14 1.63
CA VAL A 12 2.07 -15.68 1.74
C VAL A 12 2.58 -16.17 0.38
N VAL A 13 1.76 -16.90 -0.38
CA VAL A 13 2.12 -17.41 -1.72
C VAL A 13 2.33 -16.26 -2.73
N ASP A 14 1.49 -15.22 -2.63
CA ASP A 14 1.59 -14.04 -3.49
C ASP A 14 2.74 -13.08 -3.06
N GLY A 15 3.45 -13.40 -1.96
CA GLY A 15 4.51 -12.54 -1.42
C GLY A 15 3.99 -11.24 -0.79
N ASP A 16 2.69 -11.15 -0.53
CA ASP A 16 2.06 -9.99 0.10
C ASP A 16 2.19 -10.07 1.63
N ILE A 17 3.41 -9.81 2.10
CA ILE A 17 3.79 -9.91 3.51
C ILE A 17 2.93 -9.00 4.40
N ARG A 18 2.53 -7.81 3.91
CA ARG A 18 1.73 -6.86 4.69
C ARG A 18 0.32 -7.36 4.94
N ASN A 19 -0.35 -7.85 3.90
CA ASN A 19 -1.67 -8.43 4.06
C ASN A 19 -1.60 -9.75 4.85
N ALA A 20 -0.54 -10.53 4.71
CA ALA A 20 -0.27 -11.69 5.54
C ALA A 20 -0.12 -11.30 7.02
N GLN A 21 0.65 -10.26 7.37
CA GLN A 21 0.80 -9.75 8.73
C GLN A 21 -0.53 -9.24 9.30
N THR A 22 -1.30 -8.50 8.50
CA THR A 22 -2.63 -8.01 8.90
C THR A 22 -3.58 -9.17 9.16
N GLN A 23 -3.58 -10.18 8.30
CA GLN A 23 -4.41 -11.37 8.47
C GLN A 23 -3.98 -12.18 9.70
N CYS A 24 -2.67 -12.33 9.95
CA CYS A 24 -2.15 -12.94 11.17
C CYS A 24 -2.65 -12.20 12.41
N ARG A 25 -2.63 -10.88 12.42
CA ARG A 25 -3.13 -10.08 13.54
C ARG A 25 -4.61 -10.33 13.80
N ILE A 26 -5.45 -10.28 12.76
CA ILE A 26 -6.87 -10.57 12.86
C ILE A 26 -7.11 -11.98 13.42
N MET A 27 -6.36 -12.97 12.95
CA MET A 27 -6.48 -14.36 13.43
C MET A 27 -6.05 -14.49 14.90
N LEU A 28 -4.97 -13.82 15.31
CA LEU A 28 -4.51 -13.83 16.70
C LEU A 28 -5.54 -13.15 17.63
N GLU A 29 -6.19 -12.09 17.17
CA GLU A 29 -7.20 -11.38 17.94
C GLU A 29 -8.50 -12.17 18.09
N LYS A 30 -8.95 -12.83 17.00
CA LYS A 30 -10.25 -13.52 16.95
C LYS A 30 -10.21 -14.98 17.44
N ASN A 31 -9.15 -15.72 17.09
CA ASN A 31 -9.16 -17.18 17.17
C ASN A 31 -8.32 -17.74 18.31
N VAL A 32 -7.52 -16.93 19.01
CA VAL A 32 -6.70 -17.40 20.13
C VAL A 32 -7.49 -17.26 21.43
N PRO A 33 -7.77 -18.38 22.13
CA PRO A 33 -8.52 -18.37 23.38
C PRO A 33 -7.73 -17.70 24.51
N GLU A 34 -8.44 -17.21 25.54
CA GLU A 34 -7.83 -16.50 26.68
C GLU A 34 -6.77 -17.30 27.42
N LYS A 35 -6.88 -18.64 27.45
CA LYS A 35 -5.87 -19.52 28.05
C LYS A 35 -4.50 -19.39 27.41
N ASP A 36 -4.43 -18.95 26.17
CA ASP A 36 -3.21 -18.76 25.39
C ASP A 36 -2.82 -17.28 25.26
N ALA A 37 -3.29 -16.42 26.20
CA ALA A 37 -3.07 -14.99 26.17
C ALA A 37 -1.59 -14.59 26.06
N ARG A 38 -0.68 -15.31 26.74
CA ARG A 38 0.77 -15.07 26.65
C ARG A 38 1.32 -15.33 25.24
N PHE A 39 0.86 -16.38 24.57
CA PHE A 39 1.22 -16.65 23.19
C PHE A 39 0.73 -15.52 22.27
N LYS A 40 -0.54 -15.15 22.39
CA LYS A 40 -1.14 -14.05 21.65
C LYS A 40 -0.36 -12.75 21.80
N GLU A 41 -0.05 -12.36 23.04
CA GLU A 41 0.69 -11.12 23.33
C GLU A 41 2.11 -11.16 22.74
N ASN A 42 2.82 -12.27 22.88
CA ASN A 42 4.16 -12.44 22.32
C ASN A 42 4.15 -12.33 20.79
N GLU A 43 3.20 -12.99 20.11
CA GLU A 43 3.14 -12.97 18.65
C GLU A 43 2.67 -11.60 18.12
N LEU A 44 1.73 -10.92 18.79
CA LEU A 44 1.36 -9.55 18.45
C LEU A 44 2.54 -8.59 18.64
N ARG A 45 3.33 -8.77 19.70
CA ARG A 45 4.55 -7.98 19.90
C ARG A 45 5.57 -8.21 18.79
N LYS A 46 5.79 -9.45 18.38
CA LYS A 46 6.68 -9.77 17.24
C LYS A 46 6.16 -9.14 15.94
N LEU A 47 4.85 -9.26 15.64
CA LEU A 47 4.24 -8.63 14.47
C LEU A 47 4.38 -7.10 14.48
N ASN A 48 4.33 -6.46 15.66
CA ASN A 48 4.54 -5.03 15.79
C ASN A 48 6.03 -4.61 15.64
N LEU A 49 6.96 -5.52 15.97
CA LEU A 49 8.39 -5.31 15.76
C LEU A 49 8.84 -5.58 14.32
N LEU A 50 8.09 -6.40 13.59
CA LEU A 50 8.28 -6.53 12.15
C LEU A 50 7.87 -5.19 11.51
N LYS A 51 8.85 -4.29 11.40
CA LYS A 51 8.69 -3.13 10.54
C LYS A 51 8.28 -3.66 9.18
N PRO A 52 7.21 -3.12 8.55
CA PRO A 52 6.98 -3.42 7.14
C PRO A 52 8.30 -3.13 6.44
N GLU A 53 8.95 -4.16 5.91
CA GLU A 53 10.18 -3.96 5.14
C GLU A 53 9.86 -2.86 4.15
N LEU A 54 10.62 -1.77 4.22
CA LEU A 54 10.64 -0.77 3.17
C LEU A 54 10.73 -1.57 1.89
N ILE A 55 9.80 -1.35 0.96
CA ILE A 55 9.86 -2.03 -0.33
C ILE A 55 11.28 -1.87 -0.84
N GLN A 56 12.02 -2.97 -0.92
CA GLN A 56 13.31 -2.96 -1.58
C GLN A 56 13.03 -2.73 -3.06
N LEU A 57 13.31 -1.54 -3.50
CA LEU A 57 13.21 -1.21 -4.91
C LEU A 57 14.23 -2.05 -5.66
N PRO A 58 13.87 -2.70 -6.78
CA PRO A 58 14.84 -3.34 -7.64
C PRO A 58 15.93 -2.35 -8.08
N ALA A 59 17.17 -2.77 -8.13
CA ALA A 59 18.32 -1.91 -8.45
C ALA A 59 18.13 -1.09 -9.75
N ASN A 60 17.40 -1.63 -10.72
CA ASN A 60 17.07 -0.95 -11.97
C ASN A 60 15.99 0.15 -11.83
N LEU A 61 15.33 0.26 -10.68
CA LEU A 61 14.29 1.24 -10.40
C LEU A 61 14.69 2.25 -9.30
N GLU A 62 15.78 2.05 -8.57
CA GLU A 62 16.24 2.95 -7.50
C GLU A 62 16.50 4.39 -7.99
N ASN A 63 16.89 4.54 -9.25
CA ASN A 63 17.08 5.85 -9.88
C ASN A 63 15.78 6.50 -10.34
N LEU A 64 14.69 5.72 -10.43
CA LEU A 64 13.39 6.17 -10.93
C LEU A 64 12.36 6.37 -9.83
N LEU A 65 12.46 5.61 -8.75
CA LEU A 65 11.48 5.58 -7.67
C LEU A 65 12.11 5.91 -6.32
N ILE A 66 11.29 6.44 -5.43
CA ILE A 66 11.58 6.55 -4.00
C ILE A 66 10.43 5.87 -3.26
N ALA A 67 10.75 4.94 -2.38
CA ALA A 67 9.78 4.32 -1.48
C ALA A 67 9.91 4.93 -0.09
N GLU A 68 8.79 5.34 0.48
CA GLU A 68 8.68 5.86 1.84
C GLU A 68 7.72 5.00 2.66
N ASP A 69 8.02 4.82 3.92
CA ASP A 69 7.11 4.21 4.87
C ASP A 69 6.04 5.22 5.31
N ALA A 70 4.79 4.92 5.00
CA ALA A 70 3.66 5.77 5.38
C ALA A 70 3.00 5.35 6.71
N THR A 71 3.52 4.35 7.43
CA THR A 71 2.89 3.83 8.66
C THR A 71 2.83 4.86 9.79
N ASN A 72 3.82 5.74 9.89
CA ASN A 72 3.94 6.75 10.95
C ASN A 72 3.43 8.14 10.52
N PHE A 73 2.41 8.20 9.67
CA PHE A 73 1.84 9.47 9.24
C PHE A 73 1.15 10.19 10.42
N PRO A 74 1.44 11.48 10.66
CA PRO A 74 0.87 12.23 11.78
C PRO A 74 -0.56 12.70 11.45
N GLU A 75 -1.54 11.82 11.57
CA GLU A 75 -2.95 12.09 11.24
C GLU A 75 -3.51 13.33 11.97
N SER A 76 -3.09 13.57 13.21
CA SER A 76 -3.59 14.69 14.02
C SER A 76 -3.26 16.07 13.45
N ARG A 77 -2.30 16.13 12.52
CA ARG A 77 -1.88 17.39 11.87
C ARG A 77 -2.47 17.57 10.47
N PHE A 78 -3.27 16.58 10.01
CA PHE A 78 -3.79 16.57 8.66
C PHE A 78 -5.31 16.70 8.69
N LEU A 79 -5.81 17.82 8.22
CA LEU A 79 -7.24 18.12 8.19
C LEU A 79 -7.73 18.06 6.74
N LEU A 80 -8.76 17.27 6.53
CA LEU A 80 -9.46 17.12 5.25
C LEU A 80 -10.79 17.88 5.31
N ARG A 81 -11.21 18.39 4.18
CA ARG A 81 -12.58 18.85 3.99
C ARG A 81 -13.50 17.62 3.83
N GLU A 82 -14.75 17.75 4.18
CA GLU A 82 -15.74 16.68 4.12
C GLU A 82 -15.85 16.04 2.71
N GLU A 83 -15.77 16.88 1.67
CA GLU A 83 -15.77 16.42 0.28
C GLU A 83 -14.54 15.57 -0.05
N GLU A 84 -13.36 15.98 0.40
CA GLU A 84 -12.09 15.26 0.20
C GLU A 84 -12.12 13.92 0.94
N GLU A 85 -12.60 13.91 2.18
CA GLU A 85 -12.75 12.70 2.98
C GLU A 85 -13.69 11.70 2.30
N THR A 86 -14.82 12.17 1.74
CA THR A 86 -15.77 11.33 1.02
C THR A 86 -15.12 10.66 -0.19
N VAL A 87 -14.33 11.40 -0.97
CA VAL A 87 -13.62 10.85 -2.16
C VAL A 87 -12.59 9.81 -1.73
N ILE A 88 -11.81 10.10 -0.68
CA ILE A 88 -10.80 9.17 -0.17
C ILE A 88 -11.45 7.90 0.37
N ASN A 89 -12.52 8.01 1.13
CA ASN A 89 -13.24 6.86 1.67
C ASN A 89 -13.80 5.97 0.54
N LYS A 90 -14.33 6.56 -0.53
CA LYS A 90 -14.74 5.82 -1.74
C LYS A 90 -13.55 5.10 -2.38
N LEU A 91 -12.41 5.78 -2.55
CA LEU A 91 -11.20 5.21 -3.12
C LEU A 91 -10.74 3.98 -2.29
N LEU A 92 -10.66 4.11 -0.98
CA LEU A 92 -10.25 3.05 -0.07
C LEU A 92 -11.25 1.88 -0.05
N ALA A 93 -12.56 2.17 -0.09
CA ALA A 93 -13.60 1.14 -0.18
C ALA A 93 -13.52 0.36 -1.49
N THR A 94 -13.34 1.06 -2.62
CA THR A 94 -13.20 0.44 -3.93
C THR A 94 -11.94 -0.43 -4.00
N ARG A 95 -10.82 0.02 -3.40
CA ARG A 95 -9.62 -0.80 -3.29
C ARG A 95 -9.85 -2.08 -2.48
N LYS A 96 -10.57 -2.00 -1.36
CA LYS A 96 -10.92 -3.20 -0.57
C LYS A 96 -11.75 -4.21 -1.37
N ALA A 97 -12.62 -3.72 -2.26
CA ALA A 97 -13.44 -4.55 -3.13
C ALA A 97 -12.68 -5.06 -4.39
N ALA A 98 -11.44 -4.58 -4.63
CA ALA A 98 -10.70 -4.84 -5.87
C ALA A 98 -10.50 -6.33 -6.17
N LEU A 99 -10.29 -7.17 -5.16
CA LEU A 99 -10.16 -8.62 -5.34
C LEU A 99 -11.47 -9.24 -5.82
N ALA A 100 -12.59 -8.91 -5.19
CA ALA A 100 -13.92 -9.39 -5.60
C ALA A 100 -14.29 -8.91 -7.01
N ILE A 101 -13.95 -7.66 -7.33
CA ILE A 101 -14.17 -7.08 -8.66
C ILE A 101 -13.35 -7.84 -9.73
N LYS A 102 -12.11 -8.18 -9.42
CA LYS A 102 -11.22 -8.94 -10.29
C LYS A 102 -11.73 -10.38 -10.51
N GLU A 103 -12.26 -11.03 -9.48
CA GLU A 103 -12.87 -12.37 -9.58
C GLU A 103 -14.10 -12.38 -10.51
N LEU A 104 -14.81 -11.26 -10.62
CA LEU A 104 -15.91 -11.06 -11.58
C LEU A 104 -15.42 -10.77 -13.00
N GLY A 105 -14.11 -10.79 -13.26
CA GLY A 105 -13.55 -10.50 -14.58
C GLY A 105 -13.59 -9.02 -14.98
N ILE A 106 -13.88 -8.12 -14.03
CA ILE A 106 -13.99 -6.68 -14.29
C ILE A 106 -12.58 -6.06 -14.15
N HIS A 107 -12.11 -5.43 -15.22
CA HIS A 107 -10.89 -4.64 -15.20
C HIS A 107 -11.13 -3.35 -14.41
N TYR A 108 -10.34 -3.17 -13.38
CA TYR A 108 -10.47 -2.07 -12.44
C TYR A 108 -9.14 -1.34 -12.24
N THR A 109 -9.20 -0.02 -12.33
CA THR A 109 -8.09 0.88 -12.02
C THR A 109 -8.46 1.78 -10.84
N CYS A 110 -7.61 1.80 -9.79
CA CYS A 110 -7.76 2.70 -8.66
C CYS A 110 -6.77 3.85 -8.83
N SER A 111 -7.24 4.94 -9.39
CA SER A 111 -6.42 6.14 -9.62
C SER A 111 -7.16 7.40 -9.16
N LEU A 112 -6.38 8.35 -8.64
CA LEU A 112 -6.87 9.65 -8.20
C LEU A 112 -5.98 10.74 -8.79
N LEU A 113 -6.60 11.74 -9.44
CA LEU A 113 -5.91 12.93 -9.91
C LEU A 113 -6.08 14.06 -8.89
N LEU A 114 -4.96 14.51 -8.31
CA LEU A 114 -4.92 15.63 -7.39
C LEU A 114 -4.51 16.90 -8.13
N THR A 115 -5.39 17.90 -8.16
CA THR A 115 -5.15 19.21 -8.80
C THR A 115 -5.18 20.33 -7.77
N GLY A 116 -4.48 21.41 -8.02
CA GLY A 116 -4.45 22.58 -7.14
C GLY A 116 -3.10 23.32 -7.19
N LEU A 117 -3.03 24.45 -6.52
CA LEU A 117 -1.84 25.29 -6.45
C LEU A 117 -0.64 24.57 -5.81
N PRO A 118 0.60 24.95 -6.09
CA PRO A 118 1.77 24.49 -5.34
C PRO A 118 1.59 24.76 -3.83
N GLY A 119 2.06 23.83 -2.99
CA GLY A 119 2.04 23.99 -1.53
C GLY A 119 0.73 23.63 -0.83
N VAL A 120 -0.37 23.33 -1.52
CA VAL A 120 -1.67 23.00 -0.89
C VAL A 120 -1.76 21.58 -0.31
N GLY A 121 -0.67 20.85 -0.20
CA GLY A 121 -0.65 19.55 0.48
C GLY A 121 -0.97 18.33 -0.38
N LYS A 122 -0.95 18.41 -1.73
CA LYS A 122 -1.25 17.25 -2.62
C LYS A 122 -0.38 16.02 -2.32
N THR A 123 0.90 16.21 -2.10
CA THR A 123 1.83 15.11 -1.78
C THR A 123 1.55 14.53 -0.39
N GLU A 124 1.23 15.40 0.58
CA GLU A 124 0.84 14.95 1.92
C GLU A 124 -0.48 14.17 1.89
N LEU A 125 -1.43 14.56 1.04
CA LEU A 125 -2.65 13.82 0.83
C LEU A 125 -2.37 12.41 0.25
N ALA A 126 -1.44 12.29 -0.69
CA ALA A 126 -1.04 11.00 -1.23
C ALA A 126 -0.38 10.10 -0.15
N ARG A 127 0.47 10.67 0.73
CA ARG A 127 1.03 9.96 1.89
C ARG A 127 -0.05 9.53 2.89
N TYR A 128 -1.02 10.42 3.15
CA TYR A 128 -2.18 10.09 4.00
C TYR A 128 -3.00 8.92 3.44
N ILE A 129 -3.25 8.90 2.11
CA ILE A 129 -3.93 7.80 1.44
C ILE A 129 -3.13 6.51 1.59
N ALA A 130 -1.81 6.55 1.42
CA ALA A 130 -0.92 5.40 1.61
C ALA A 130 -0.99 4.88 3.05
N HIS A 131 -0.97 5.78 4.04
CA HIS A 131 -1.16 5.45 5.44
C HIS A 131 -2.49 4.75 5.70
N LYS A 132 -3.62 5.35 5.27
CA LYS A 132 -4.96 4.77 5.43
C LYS A 132 -5.13 3.44 4.68
N ALA A 133 -4.46 3.28 3.56
CA ALA A 133 -4.44 2.03 2.80
C ALA A 133 -3.51 0.96 3.41
N ASN A 134 -2.69 1.32 4.41
CA ASN A 134 -1.62 0.51 4.96
C ASN A 134 -0.67 -0.01 3.86
N LEU A 135 -0.29 0.89 2.96
CA LEU A 135 0.62 0.64 1.86
C LEU A 135 1.84 1.55 1.93
N PRO A 136 2.97 1.14 1.37
CA PRO A 136 4.10 2.04 1.15
C PRO A 136 3.71 3.15 0.17
N PHE A 137 4.25 4.33 0.40
CA PHE A 137 4.17 5.42 -0.54
C PHE A 137 5.36 5.37 -1.49
N VAL A 138 5.09 5.29 -2.79
CA VAL A 138 6.14 5.22 -3.82
C VAL A 138 5.94 6.36 -4.79
N PHE A 139 6.93 7.21 -4.94
CA PHE A 139 6.84 8.32 -5.86
C PHE A 139 7.98 8.34 -6.87
N LEU A 140 7.72 8.98 -7.99
CA LEU A 140 8.57 9.00 -9.15
C LEU A 140 9.59 10.13 -9.06
N LYS A 141 10.87 9.81 -9.26
CA LYS A 141 11.93 10.81 -9.43
C LYS A 141 11.89 11.34 -10.85
N PHE A 142 11.42 12.56 -11.03
CA PHE A 142 11.34 13.19 -12.36
C PHE A 142 12.71 13.30 -13.03
N SER A 143 13.77 13.57 -12.25
CA SER A 143 15.14 13.63 -12.74
C SER A 143 15.66 12.32 -13.33
N GLY A 144 15.16 11.16 -12.84
CA GLY A 144 15.53 9.86 -13.39
C GLY A 144 14.76 9.49 -14.67
N LEU A 145 13.59 10.11 -14.88
CA LEU A 145 12.77 9.84 -16.07
C LEU A 145 13.28 10.52 -17.32
N VAL A 146 13.70 11.79 -17.20
CA VAL A 146 14.11 12.60 -18.31
C VAL A 146 15.56 12.25 -18.67
N ASN A 147 15.71 11.30 -19.56
CA ASN A 147 17.01 11.03 -20.20
C ASN A 147 17.04 11.69 -21.57
N SER A 148 18.19 12.27 -21.92
CA SER A 148 18.47 12.91 -23.21
C SER A 148 18.35 11.98 -24.42
N ALA A 149 18.23 10.66 -24.22
CA ALA A 149 18.07 9.69 -25.30
C ALA A 149 16.59 9.44 -25.60
N LEU A 150 16.18 9.71 -26.83
CA LEU A 150 14.85 9.42 -27.37
C LEU A 150 14.46 7.94 -27.08
N GLY A 151 13.27 7.74 -26.52
CA GLY A 151 12.71 6.41 -26.23
C GLY A 151 13.01 5.84 -24.82
N ARG A 152 14.04 6.28 -24.10
CA ARG A 152 14.33 5.77 -22.75
C ARG A 152 13.29 6.22 -21.72
N THR A 153 12.75 7.41 -21.86
CA THR A 153 11.68 7.93 -20.97
C THR A 153 10.45 7.04 -21.03
N GLN A 154 10.04 6.64 -22.24
CA GLN A 154 8.87 5.74 -22.41
C GLN A 154 9.14 4.36 -21.81
N GLN A 155 10.33 3.80 -21.99
CA GLN A 155 10.73 2.52 -21.37
C GLN A 155 10.76 2.61 -19.85
N ASN A 156 11.29 3.70 -19.29
CA ASN A 156 11.33 3.92 -17.84
C ASN A 156 9.92 4.03 -17.25
N ILE A 157 9.03 4.75 -17.90
CA ILE A 157 7.61 4.82 -17.51
C ILE A 157 6.98 3.41 -17.51
N GLY A 158 7.19 2.65 -18.58
CA GLY A 158 6.70 1.27 -18.68
C GLY A 158 7.17 0.40 -17.51
N ARG A 159 8.47 0.43 -17.17
CA ARG A 159 9.04 -0.31 -16.03
C ARG A 159 8.40 0.07 -14.69
N VAL A 160 8.15 1.37 -14.48
CA VAL A 160 7.51 1.86 -13.26
C VAL A 160 6.09 1.32 -13.14
N PHE A 161 5.28 1.40 -14.21
CA PHE A 161 3.93 0.87 -14.20
C PHE A 161 3.89 -0.66 -14.05
N ASP A 162 4.82 -1.39 -14.67
CA ASP A 162 4.93 -2.83 -14.52
C ASP A 162 5.29 -3.23 -13.09
N TYR A 163 6.13 -2.44 -12.42
CA TYR A 163 6.44 -2.61 -11.01
C TYR A 163 5.19 -2.35 -10.14
N ALA A 164 4.50 -1.23 -10.35
CA ALA A 164 3.30 -0.86 -9.58
C ALA A 164 2.15 -1.88 -9.73
N LYS A 165 2.03 -2.54 -10.90
CA LYS A 165 1.05 -3.62 -11.11
C LYS A 165 1.34 -4.86 -10.27
N ARG A 166 2.61 -5.12 -9.94
CA ARG A 166 3.05 -6.33 -9.22
C ARG A 166 3.25 -6.10 -7.74
N THR A 167 3.49 -4.84 -7.34
CA THR A 167 3.82 -4.48 -5.96
C THR A 167 2.75 -3.54 -5.40
N PRO A 168 2.03 -3.97 -4.36
CA PRO A 168 1.02 -3.12 -3.71
C PRO A 168 1.68 -1.85 -3.12
N CYS A 169 1.36 -0.69 -3.67
CA CYS A 169 1.84 0.62 -3.25
C CYS A 169 0.83 1.72 -3.62
N VAL A 170 1.02 2.92 -3.07
CA VAL A 170 0.35 4.16 -3.46
C VAL A 170 1.36 5.10 -4.06
#